data_30bd2526b93a24c9ad9c508b27578598
#
_entry.id   30bd2526b93a24c9ad9c508b27578598
#
_cell.length_a   1.000
_cell.length_b   1.000
_cell.length_c   1.000
_cell.angle_alpha   90.00
_cell.angle_beta   90.00
_cell.angle_gamma   90.00
#
_symmetry.space_group_name_H-M   'P 1'
#
loop_
_entity.id
_entity.type
_entity.pdbx_description
1 polymer ?
#
loop_
_entity_poly.entity_id
_entity_poly.type
_entity_poly.pdbx_seq_one_letter_code
_entity_poly.pdbx_strand_id
1 'polypeptide(L)'
;MGPSPTILFSYFKGNRYSIHALAGALETHPKLRDLTLEYPLYPRDLVARAAELKRAGQPVLIAVSLNSIQFVETRQWMWKLLEVLELDQTSAPDFAHSGVFLVAGGPHPTADPLGTLNLGFQAVIAGEGEAAFVDLVLRLVENREWRDVPGMASLDEKGQLRQNAGTPPIDLNAYPPFPTRDGNRCGHIELTRGCPFACAFCQISKLHNTRPRHRSPESVWRNMEVMRKAGRTDYRFITPNAFGYGSPDGRQLNPEAVRTLLHGAREIAGTEGRIYFGSFPSEVRPEHVNDEMVAMVLEYATNTNLVIGAQSGSDRVLRLCHRGHTVDEARRAAACILRNGLKANVDFIFGLPGETEADQEATLDFMDELVALGARIHTHTFLPIPQTRFAHCPPGQITPRILEALHTRLVPSGAAYGNWREQEVLAAQIAQYRDTQTLVQPLS
;
A
#
# COMPACT_ATOMS: atom_id res chain seq x y z
N MET A 1 -7.74 34.92 13.54
CA MET A 1 -7.53 33.53 13.13
C MET A 1 -7.82 32.66 14.35
N GLY A 2 -8.69 31.67 14.22
CA GLY A 2 -8.88 30.66 15.27
C GLY A 2 -7.63 29.82 15.49
N PRO A 3 -7.58 28.99 16.55
CA PRO A 3 -6.45 28.09 16.78
C PRO A 3 -6.30 27.13 15.61
N SER A 4 -5.05 26.90 15.18
CA SER A 4 -4.74 25.91 14.12
C SER A 4 -5.09 24.50 14.60
N PRO A 5 -5.64 23.63 13.73
CA PRO A 5 -6.02 22.29 14.14
C PRO A 5 -4.79 21.43 14.46
N THR A 6 -4.93 20.56 15.45
CA THR A 6 -4.04 19.39 15.61
C THR A 6 -4.46 18.32 14.61
N ILE A 7 -3.51 17.77 13.86
CA ILE A 7 -3.76 16.66 12.95
C ILE A 7 -3.43 15.34 13.64
N LEU A 8 -4.43 14.50 13.84
CA LEU A 8 -4.28 13.14 14.35
C LEU A 8 -4.24 12.17 13.16
N PHE A 9 -3.12 11.55 12.90
CA PHE A 9 -3.01 10.48 11.92
C PHE A 9 -3.29 9.12 12.55
N SER A 10 -4.14 8.31 11.94
CA SER A 10 -4.25 6.88 12.27
C SER A 10 -2.95 6.17 11.88
N TYR A 11 -1.99 6.08 12.80
CA TYR A 11 -0.64 5.58 12.50
C TYR A 11 -0.50 4.11 12.88
N PHE A 12 -1.25 3.23 12.17
CA PHE A 12 -1.29 1.80 12.47
C PHE A 12 -0.33 1.00 11.57
N LYS A 13 -0.04 -0.24 11.98
CA LYS A 13 0.74 -1.15 11.13
C LYS A 13 0.00 -1.34 9.79
N GLY A 14 0.67 -1.08 8.69
CA GLY A 14 0.11 -1.26 7.35
C GLY A 14 -0.31 0.03 6.63
N ASN A 15 -0.45 1.18 7.32
CA ASN A 15 -0.71 2.47 6.66
C ASN A 15 0.38 3.53 6.87
N ARG A 16 1.46 3.19 7.57
CA ARG A 16 2.50 4.14 7.98
C ARG A 16 3.10 4.93 6.82
N TYR A 17 3.34 4.27 5.68
CA TYR A 17 3.95 4.93 4.53
C TYR A 17 3.03 5.95 3.87
N SER A 18 1.74 5.67 3.80
CA SER A 18 0.75 6.64 3.33
C SER A 18 0.69 7.86 4.25
N ILE A 19 0.70 7.63 5.57
CA ILE A 19 0.72 8.71 6.57
C ILE A 19 2.02 9.51 6.48
N HIS A 20 3.17 8.85 6.30
CA HIS A 20 4.45 9.53 6.11
C HIS A 20 4.41 10.46 4.87
N ALA A 21 3.88 9.99 3.74
CA ALA A 21 3.75 10.80 2.52
C ALA A 21 2.87 12.04 2.75
N LEU A 22 1.72 11.89 3.44
CA LEU A 22 0.83 13.01 3.76
C LEU A 22 1.48 14.01 4.72
N ALA A 23 2.15 13.53 5.77
CA ALA A 23 2.88 14.39 6.70
C ALA A 23 4.03 15.14 6.01
N GLY A 24 4.77 14.45 5.14
CA GLY A 24 5.80 15.07 4.32
C GLY A 24 5.23 16.11 3.34
N ALA A 25 4.05 15.85 2.78
CA ALA A 25 3.39 16.80 1.88
C ALA A 25 3.01 18.11 2.60
N LEU A 26 2.55 18.05 3.85
CA LEU A 26 2.25 19.25 4.64
C LEU A 26 3.49 20.14 4.84
N GLU A 27 4.67 19.56 4.97
CA GLU A 27 5.92 20.32 5.12
C GLU A 27 6.27 21.16 3.90
N THR A 28 5.73 20.83 2.70
CA THR A 28 6.00 21.60 1.48
C THR A 28 5.30 22.96 1.45
N HIS A 29 4.27 23.14 2.32
CA HIS A 29 3.51 24.40 2.34
C HIS A 29 3.86 25.26 3.57
N PRO A 30 4.31 26.53 3.38
CA PRO A 30 4.80 27.38 4.47
C PRO A 30 3.83 27.57 5.64
N LYS A 31 2.51 27.61 5.39
CA LYS A 31 1.48 27.80 6.43
C LYS A 31 1.17 26.50 7.19
N LEU A 32 1.55 25.32 6.67
CA LEU A 32 1.16 24.02 7.21
C LEU A 32 2.31 23.28 7.88
N ARG A 33 3.55 23.60 7.53
CA ARG A 33 4.74 22.88 7.98
C ARG A 33 4.98 22.91 9.50
N ASP A 34 4.34 23.84 10.21
CA ASP A 34 4.49 24.02 11.66
C ASP A 34 3.24 23.59 12.42
N LEU A 35 2.26 22.92 11.76
CA LEU A 35 1.10 22.35 12.43
C LEU A 35 1.51 21.23 13.38
N THR A 36 0.75 21.07 14.47
CA THR A 36 0.95 19.94 15.38
C THR A 36 0.43 18.65 14.72
N LEU A 37 1.34 17.68 14.53
CA LEU A 37 1.03 16.37 13.99
C LEU A 37 1.23 15.31 15.07
N GLU A 38 0.20 14.52 15.33
CA GLU A 38 0.24 13.43 16.30
C GLU A 38 -0.06 12.08 15.61
N TYR A 39 0.54 11.01 16.12
CA TYR A 39 0.55 9.69 15.47
C TYR A 39 0.17 8.58 16.46
N PRO A 40 -1.07 8.50 16.92
CA PRO A 40 -1.52 7.42 17.78
C PRO A 40 -1.31 6.05 17.11
N LEU A 41 -0.71 5.10 17.86
CA LEU A 41 -0.33 3.79 17.35
C LEU A 41 -1.49 2.78 17.34
N TYR A 42 -2.53 3.03 18.16
CA TYR A 42 -3.68 2.14 18.32
C TYR A 42 -4.98 2.93 18.23
N PRO A 43 -6.08 2.31 17.75
CA PRO A 43 -7.38 2.98 17.69
C PRO A 43 -7.84 3.58 19.02
N ARG A 44 -7.64 2.87 20.13
CA ARG A 44 -8.00 3.36 21.48
C ARG A 44 -7.29 4.66 21.85
N ASP A 45 -6.01 4.78 21.47
CA ASP A 45 -5.21 5.97 21.79
C ASP A 45 -5.64 7.15 20.92
N LEU A 46 -5.98 6.89 19.65
CA LEU A 46 -6.55 7.89 18.75
C LEU A 46 -7.90 8.42 19.29
N VAL A 47 -8.80 7.52 19.68
CA VAL A 47 -10.11 7.89 20.26
C VAL A 47 -9.94 8.72 21.53
N ALA A 48 -9.08 8.28 22.44
CA ALA A 48 -8.82 8.99 23.70
C ALA A 48 -8.25 10.40 23.46
N ARG A 49 -7.28 10.52 22.55
CA ARG A 49 -6.64 11.80 22.24
C ARG A 49 -7.59 12.76 21.52
N ALA A 50 -8.41 12.27 20.60
CA ALA A 50 -9.43 13.06 19.92
C ALA A 50 -10.45 13.64 20.91
N ALA A 51 -10.91 12.83 21.87
CA ALA A 51 -11.81 13.27 22.94
C ALA A 51 -11.19 14.33 23.85
N GLU A 52 -9.91 14.18 24.17
CA GLU A 52 -9.16 15.16 24.97
C GLU A 52 -9.08 16.52 24.26
N LEU A 53 -8.68 16.53 22.99
CA LEU A 53 -8.61 17.76 22.18
C LEU A 53 -9.97 18.44 22.05
N LYS A 54 -11.04 17.67 21.76
CA LYS A 54 -12.40 18.21 21.67
C LYS A 54 -12.83 18.85 23.00
N ARG A 55 -12.62 18.18 24.14
CA ARG A 55 -12.96 18.73 25.46
C ARG A 55 -12.17 19.99 25.80
N ALA A 56 -10.93 20.09 25.31
CA ALA A 56 -10.12 21.29 25.46
C ALA A 56 -10.50 22.43 24.51
N GLY A 57 -11.51 22.24 23.65
CA GLY A 57 -11.91 23.22 22.63
C GLY A 57 -10.86 23.42 21.52
N GLN A 58 -9.93 22.46 21.35
CA GLN A 58 -8.91 22.52 20.29
C GLN A 58 -9.45 21.88 19.02
N PRO A 59 -9.39 22.56 17.87
CA PRO A 59 -9.77 21.96 16.60
C PRO A 59 -8.89 20.76 16.27
N VAL A 60 -9.52 19.69 15.82
CA VAL A 60 -8.83 18.44 15.47
C VAL A 60 -9.24 17.93 14.09
N LEU A 61 -8.26 17.61 13.27
CA LEU A 61 -8.46 16.90 12.01
C LEU A 61 -7.94 15.47 12.19
N ILE A 62 -8.80 14.48 12.00
CA ILE A 62 -8.45 13.07 12.08
C ILE A 62 -8.32 12.52 10.66
N ALA A 63 -7.12 12.13 10.27
CA ALA A 63 -6.80 11.63 8.95
C ALA A 63 -6.50 10.11 8.99
N VAL A 64 -7.25 9.35 8.19
CA VAL A 64 -7.19 7.89 8.17
C VAL A 64 -6.87 7.41 6.77
N SER A 65 -5.83 6.59 6.63
CA SER A 65 -5.49 5.92 5.37
C SER A 65 -5.84 4.44 5.46
N LEU A 66 -6.64 3.94 4.52
CA LEU A 66 -7.21 2.60 4.55
C LEU A 66 -6.93 1.81 3.26
N ASN A 67 -6.60 0.54 3.43
CA ASN A 67 -6.80 -0.48 2.41
C ASN A 67 -8.03 -1.33 2.75
N SER A 68 -8.42 -2.26 1.85
CA SER A 68 -9.65 -3.06 2.05
C SER A 68 -9.59 -4.01 3.25
N ILE A 69 -8.41 -4.44 3.66
CA ILE A 69 -8.22 -5.26 4.88
C ILE A 69 -8.50 -4.40 6.12
N GLN A 70 -7.96 -3.21 6.16
CA GLN A 70 -8.13 -2.27 7.28
C GLN A 70 -9.54 -1.70 7.38
N PHE A 71 -10.27 -1.62 6.26
CA PHE A 71 -11.64 -1.12 6.24
C PHE A 71 -12.57 -1.94 7.13
N VAL A 72 -12.45 -3.26 7.13
CA VAL A 72 -13.26 -4.15 7.97
C VAL A 72 -13.04 -3.86 9.46
N GLU A 73 -11.79 -3.65 9.88
CA GLU A 73 -11.45 -3.33 11.27
C GLU A 73 -11.86 -1.90 11.65
N THR A 74 -11.81 -0.97 10.69
CA THR A 74 -12.05 0.45 10.94
C THR A 74 -13.46 0.71 11.44
N ARG A 75 -14.48 -0.01 10.98
CA ARG A 75 -15.86 0.16 11.44
C ARG A 75 -15.98 0.09 12.97
N GLN A 76 -15.27 -0.85 13.61
CA GLN A 76 -15.41 -1.10 15.04
C GLN A 76 -14.98 0.09 15.89
N TRP A 77 -13.82 0.67 15.57
CA TRP A 77 -13.32 1.80 16.33
C TRP A 77 -13.88 3.15 15.84
N MET A 78 -14.32 3.27 14.57
CA MET A 78 -15.02 4.47 14.09
C MET A 78 -16.32 4.69 14.83
N TRP A 79 -17.13 3.64 15.04
CA TRP A 79 -18.33 3.75 15.85
C TRP A 79 -18.03 4.34 17.24
N LYS A 80 -16.99 3.83 17.91
CA LYS A 80 -16.58 4.34 19.22
C LYS A 80 -16.05 5.78 19.15
N LEU A 81 -15.37 6.14 18.10
CA LEU A 81 -14.88 7.51 17.88
C LEU A 81 -16.05 8.49 17.74
N LEU A 82 -17.04 8.15 16.91
CA LEU A 82 -18.22 8.99 16.70
C LEU A 82 -19.04 9.16 18.01
N GLU A 83 -19.25 8.08 18.76
CA GLU A 83 -19.90 8.12 20.07
C GLU A 83 -19.20 9.08 21.03
N VAL A 84 -17.90 8.93 21.22
CA VAL A 84 -17.10 9.74 22.15
C VAL A 84 -16.98 11.19 21.70
N LEU A 85 -16.98 11.43 20.39
CA LEU A 85 -16.98 12.77 19.81
C LEU A 85 -18.40 13.37 19.68
N GLU A 86 -19.44 12.64 20.08
CA GLU A 86 -20.84 13.07 19.97
C GLU A 86 -21.17 13.57 18.54
N LEU A 87 -20.68 12.84 17.55
CA LEU A 87 -20.92 13.12 16.13
C LEU A 87 -22.03 12.21 15.61
N ASP A 88 -22.98 12.80 14.90
CA ASP A 88 -24.01 12.04 14.19
C ASP A 88 -23.44 11.48 12.89
N GLN A 89 -23.75 10.22 12.58
CA GLN A 89 -23.37 9.58 11.31
C GLN A 89 -24.07 10.22 10.09
N THR A 90 -25.20 10.89 10.31
CA THR A 90 -26.06 11.43 9.24
C THR A 90 -25.82 12.89 8.91
N SER A 91 -25.25 13.65 9.83
CA SER A 91 -24.93 15.05 9.64
C SER A 91 -23.42 15.25 9.58
N ALA A 92 -22.91 15.71 8.45
CA ALA A 92 -21.53 16.19 8.36
C ALA A 92 -21.44 17.51 9.16
N PRO A 93 -20.98 17.52 10.44
CA PRO A 93 -20.92 18.75 11.20
C PRO A 93 -19.95 19.70 10.51
N ASP A 94 -20.35 20.97 10.44
CA ASP A 94 -19.45 22.02 9.99
C ASP A 94 -18.24 22.07 10.93
N PHE A 95 -17.03 21.98 10.35
CA PHE A 95 -15.78 22.03 11.12
C PHE A 95 -15.71 23.29 12.00
N ALA A 96 -16.23 24.40 11.50
CA ALA A 96 -16.26 25.66 12.24
C ALA A 96 -17.10 25.58 13.54
N HIS A 97 -18.14 24.73 13.58
CA HIS A 97 -18.99 24.54 14.75
C HIS A 97 -18.54 23.38 15.65
N SER A 98 -18.16 22.24 15.05
CA SER A 98 -17.80 21.05 15.81
C SER A 98 -16.36 21.05 16.31
N GLY A 99 -15.48 21.78 15.65
CA GLY A 99 -14.03 21.72 15.86
C GLY A 99 -13.40 20.37 15.48
N VAL A 100 -14.17 19.46 14.85
CA VAL A 100 -13.71 18.12 14.46
C VAL A 100 -13.92 17.89 12.98
N PHE A 101 -12.89 17.35 12.30
CA PHE A 101 -12.96 16.95 10.91
C PHE A 101 -12.39 15.55 10.70
N LEU A 102 -13.17 14.66 10.08
CA LEU A 102 -12.79 13.28 9.78
C LEU A 102 -12.59 13.10 8.28
N VAL A 103 -11.39 12.76 7.87
CA VAL A 103 -11.08 12.48 6.46
C VAL A 103 -10.44 11.11 6.28
N ALA A 104 -10.91 10.39 5.27
CA ALA A 104 -10.33 9.12 4.85
C ALA A 104 -9.67 9.23 3.47
N GLY A 105 -8.65 8.42 3.23
CA GLY A 105 -7.99 8.28 1.93
C GLY A 105 -7.32 6.92 1.80
N GLY A 106 -6.66 6.70 0.69
CA GLY A 106 -5.97 5.46 0.38
C GLY A 106 -6.75 4.52 -0.54
N PRO A 107 -6.28 3.28 -0.71
CA PRO A 107 -6.81 2.37 -1.72
C PRO A 107 -8.30 2.05 -1.60
N HIS A 108 -8.79 1.75 -0.40
CA HIS A 108 -10.20 1.40 -0.22
C HIS A 108 -11.12 2.61 -0.37
N PRO A 109 -10.91 3.76 0.31
CA PRO A 109 -11.72 4.95 0.11
C PRO A 109 -11.76 5.46 -1.34
N THR A 110 -10.67 5.29 -2.08
CA THR A 110 -10.64 5.60 -3.52
C THR A 110 -11.58 4.71 -4.32
N ALA A 111 -11.67 3.44 -3.94
CA ALA A 111 -12.48 2.44 -4.64
C ALA A 111 -13.95 2.44 -4.22
N ASP A 112 -14.22 2.75 -2.97
CA ASP A 112 -15.55 2.80 -2.37
C ASP A 112 -15.71 4.04 -1.48
N PRO A 113 -15.84 5.23 -2.10
CA PRO A 113 -15.99 6.47 -1.35
C PRO A 113 -17.31 6.51 -0.57
N LEU A 114 -18.42 6.01 -1.15
CA LEU A 114 -19.71 6.00 -0.48
C LEU A 114 -19.73 5.12 0.77
N GLY A 115 -19.25 3.88 0.66
CA GLY A 115 -19.17 2.98 1.81
C GLY A 115 -18.25 3.54 2.91
N THR A 116 -17.18 4.23 2.52
CA THR A 116 -16.28 4.90 3.48
C THR A 116 -16.97 6.08 4.17
N LEU A 117 -17.68 6.95 3.45
CA LEU A 117 -18.45 8.05 4.02
C LEU A 117 -19.54 7.55 4.99
N ASN A 118 -20.19 6.44 4.66
CA ASN A 118 -21.18 5.79 5.53
C ASN A 118 -20.62 5.26 6.87
N LEU A 119 -19.29 5.19 7.01
CA LEU A 119 -18.66 4.95 8.32
C LEU A 119 -18.63 6.20 9.22
N GLY A 120 -19.05 7.36 8.73
CA GLY A 120 -19.06 8.62 9.47
C GLY A 120 -17.89 9.56 9.12
N PHE A 121 -17.13 9.29 8.08
CA PHE A 121 -16.18 10.27 7.56
C PHE A 121 -16.91 11.42 6.85
N GLN A 122 -16.45 12.64 7.07
CA GLN A 122 -17.02 13.83 6.42
C GLN A 122 -16.52 13.99 4.98
N ALA A 123 -15.30 13.51 4.73
CA ALA A 123 -14.65 13.61 3.46
C ALA A 123 -13.84 12.35 3.11
N VAL A 124 -13.78 12.05 1.83
CA VAL A 124 -12.87 11.05 1.26
C VAL A 124 -12.00 11.72 0.20
N ILE A 125 -10.70 11.53 0.28
CA ILE A 125 -9.76 11.87 -0.79
C ILE A 125 -9.58 10.64 -1.67
N ALA A 126 -10.12 10.68 -2.89
CA ALA A 126 -10.02 9.61 -3.88
C ALA A 126 -8.83 9.85 -4.81
N GLY A 127 -7.92 8.88 -4.88
CA GLY A 127 -6.68 8.95 -5.67
C GLY A 127 -5.44 9.30 -4.86
N GLU A 128 -4.53 10.05 -5.46
CA GLU A 128 -3.28 10.45 -4.82
C GLU A 128 -3.53 11.60 -3.84
N GLY A 129 -3.11 11.40 -2.59
CA GLY A 129 -3.57 12.25 -1.49
C GLY A 129 -2.73 13.49 -1.25
N GLU A 130 -1.47 13.57 -1.70
CA GLU A 130 -0.52 14.59 -1.27
C GLU A 130 -1.03 16.03 -1.55
N ALA A 131 -1.36 16.32 -2.80
CA ALA A 131 -1.84 17.65 -3.19
C ALA A 131 -3.22 17.96 -2.59
N ALA A 132 -4.16 16.99 -2.65
CA ALA A 132 -5.51 17.18 -2.16
C ALA A 132 -5.56 17.35 -0.64
N PHE A 133 -4.72 16.63 0.11
CA PHE A 133 -4.64 16.75 1.56
C PHE A 133 -4.06 18.11 1.98
N VAL A 134 -3.02 18.58 1.29
CA VAL A 134 -2.46 19.93 1.52
C VAL A 134 -3.52 21.01 1.28
N ASP A 135 -4.26 20.93 0.15
CA ASP A 135 -5.33 21.90 -0.16
C ASP A 135 -6.48 21.82 0.86
N LEU A 136 -6.91 20.61 1.25
CA LEU A 136 -7.92 20.42 2.29
C LEU A 136 -7.51 21.10 3.60
N VAL A 137 -6.33 20.78 4.12
CA VAL A 137 -5.84 21.32 5.39
C VAL A 137 -5.70 22.83 5.32
N LEU A 138 -5.20 23.36 4.23
CA LEU A 138 -5.07 24.80 4.01
C LEU A 138 -6.44 25.51 4.06
N ARG A 139 -7.46 24.94 3.41
CA ARG A 139 -8.82 25.48 3.42
C ARG A 139 -9.45 25.43 4.81
N LEU A 140 -9.25 24.36 5.56
CA LEU A 140 -9.75 24.26 6.94
C LEU A 140 -9.06 25.30 7.86
N VAL A 141 -7.75 25.50 7.73
CA VAL A 141 -7.00 26.53 8.48
C VAL A 141 -7.46 27.94 8.12
N GLU A 142 -7.80 28.17 6.86
CA GLU A 142 -8.26 29.47 6.34
C GLU A 142 -9.79 29.65 6.43
N ASN A 143 -10.51 28.68 6.99
CA ASN A 143 -11.98 28.66 7.06
C ASN A 143 -12.64 28.91 5.69
N ARG A 144 -12.16 28.19 4.67
CA ARG A 144 -12.68 28.22 3.29
C ARG A 144 -13.41 26.94 2.94
N GLU A 145 -14.26 27.00 1.93
CA GLU A 145 -14.97 25.81 1.41
C GLU A 145 -13.99 24.74 0.96
N TRP A 146 -14.12 23.54 1.49
CA TRP A 146 -13.25 22.38 1.27
C TRP A 146 -13.84 21.36 0.29
N ARG A 147 -15.16 21.37 0.10
CA ARG A 147 -15.85 20.38 -0.75
C ARG A 147 -15.44 20.47 -2.22
N ASP A 148 -14.87 21.59 -2.64
CA ASP A 148 -14.41 21.81 -4.02
C ASP A 148 -12.96 21.38 -4.25
N VAL A 149 -12.28 20.78 -3.26
CA VAL A 149 -10.94 20.22 -3.43
C VAL A 149 -11.00 19.11 -4.49
N PRO A 150 -10.09 19.10 -5.50
CA PRO A 150 -10.05 18.04 -6.50
C PRO A 150 -9.86 16.67 -5.88
N GLY A 151 -10.58 15.66 -6.38
CA GLY A 151 -10.56 14.30 -5.83
C GLY A 151 -11.34 14.11 -4.53
N MET A 152 -11.96 15.18 -4.01
CA MET A 152 -12.79 15.10 -2.80
C MET A 152 -14.13 14.44 -3.08
N ALA A 153 -14.54 13.52 -2.20
CA ALA A 153 -15.88 12.99 -2.14
C ALA A 153 -16.50 13.30 -0.76
N SER A 154 -17.79 13.62 -0.74
CA SER A 154 -18.59 13.92 0.46
C SER A 154 -20.04 13.56 0.20
N LEU A 155 -20.88 13.57 1.25
CA LEU A 155 -22.33 13.50 1.09
C LEU A 155 -22.90 14.92 0.94
N ASP A 156 -23.90 15.06 0.06
CA ASP A 156 -24.72 16.28 0.00
C ASP A 156 -25.78 16.32 1.12
N GLU A 157 -26.59 17.37 1.16
CA GLU A 157 -27.67 17.55 2.14
C GLU A 157 -28.75 16.46 2.09
N LYS A 158 -28.81 15.70 0.98
CA LYS A 158 -29.74 14.59 0.78
C LYS A 158 -29.08 13.23 1.07
N GLY A 159 -27.83 13.21 1.55
CA GLY A 159 -27.06 12.00 1.76
C GLY A 159 -26.58 11.33 0.48
N GLN A 160 -26.58 12.03 -0.66
CA GLN A 160 -26.10 11.51 -1.94
C GLN A 160 -24.61 11.80 -2.10
N LEU A 161 -23.92 10.86 -2.75
CA LEU A 161 -22.50 11.02 -3.03
C LEU A 161 -22.25 12.19 -4.01
N ARG A 162 -21.51 13.18 -3.55
CA ARG A 162 -20.88 14.20 -4.40
C ARG A 162 -19.39 13.87 -4.51
N GLN A 163 -18.88 13.72 -5.72
CA GLN A 163 -17.47 13.46 -5.96
C GLN A 163 -16.92 14.38 -7.05
N ASN A 164 -15.87 15.10 -6.74
CA ASN A 164 -15.19 15.97 -7.70
C ASN A 164 -14.31 15.15 -8.64
N ALA A 165 -13.96 15.74 -9.79
CA ALA A 165 -12.95 15.16 -10.68
C ALA A 165 -11.64 14.91 -9.91
N GLY A 166 -10.99 13.79 -10.20
CA GLY A 166 -9.73 13.42 -9.57
C GLY A 166 -8.60 14.40 -9.90
N THR A 167 -7.62 14.49 -9.01
CA THR A 167 -6.38 15.23 -9.28
C THR A 167 -5.58 14.55 -10.36
N PRO A 168 -4.87 15.30 -11.22
CA PRO A 168 -3.83 14.71 -12.06
C PRO A 168 -2.80 13.97 -11.19
N PRO A 169 -2.17 12.91 -11.73
CA PRO A 169 -1.07 12.26 -11.04
C PRO A 169 0.04 13.24 -10.64
N ILE A 170 0.47 13.19 -9.39
CA ILE A 170 1.50 14.12 -8.88
C ILE A 170 2.88 13.82 -9.46
N ASP A 171 3.76 14.82 -9.49
CA ASP A 171 5.20 14.59 -9.58
C ASP A 171 5.72 14.09 -8.23
N LEU A 172 6.28 12.87 -8.19
CA LEU A 172 6.83 12.29 -6.97
C LEU A 172 7.98 13.11 -6.38
N ASN A 173 8.68 13.90 -7.18
CA ASN A 173 9.79 14.74 -6.71
C ASN A 173 9.31 16.01 -6.01
N ALA A 174 8.06 16.42 -6.22
CA ALA A 174 7.48 17.58 -5.56
C ALA A 174 7.15 17.35 -4.08
N TYR A 175 7.01 16.10 -3.66
CA TYR A 175 6.66 15.74 -2.29
C TYR A 175 7.67 14.76 -1.70
N PRO A 176 8.17 14.98 -0.47
CA PRO A 176 9.02 14.01 0.20
C PRO A 176 8.21 12.74 0.58
N PRO A 177 8.85 11.56 0.63
CA PRO A 177 8.16 10.31 0.96
C PRO A 177 7.80 10.18 2.46
N PHE A 178 8.31 11.07 3.29
CA PHE A 178 8.10 11.13 4.73
C PHE A 178 8.44 12.54 5.25
N PRO A 179 8.01 12.91 6.48
CA PRO A 179 8.37 14.20 7.06
C PRO A 179 9.89 14.32 7.24
N THR A 180 10.48 15.34 6.65
CA THR A 180 11.93 15.54 6.63
C THR A 180 12.45 16.25 7.89
N ARG A 181 11.54 16.92 8.63
CA ARG A 181 11.86 17.68 9.86
C ARG A 181 11.74 16.83 11.13
N ASP A 182 11.00 15.72 11.07
CA ASP A 182 10.88 14.74 12.17
C ASP A 182 11.70 13.49 11.86
N GLY A 183 12.93 13.44 12.33
CA GLY A 183 13.84 12.32 12.13
C GLY A 183 13.32 10.98 12.66
N ASN A 184 12.34 10.98 13.57
CA ASN A 184 11.74 9.76 14.10
C ASN A 184 10.73 9.13 13.11
N ARG A 185 10.28 9.88 12.12
CA ARG A 185 9.26 9.48 11.14
C ARG A 185 9.81 9.17 9.75
N CYS A 186 11.12 9.02 9.62
CA CYS A 186 11.70 8.51 8.37
C CYS A 186 11.29 7.07 8.13
N GLY A 187 11.09 6.71 6.87
CA GLY A 187 10.63 5.39 6.47
C GLY A 187 11.13 4.97 5.09
N HIS A 188 10.43 4.01 4.51
CA HIS A 188 10.77 3.53 3.17
C HIS A 188 10.54 4.63 2.12
N ILE A 189 11.37 4.67 1.10
CA ILE A 189 11.29 5.66 0.02
C ILE A 189 10.54 5.05 -1.16
N GLU A 190 9.42 5.66 -1.57
CA GLU A 190 8.71 5.26 -2.77
C GLU A 190 9.49 5.68 -4.00
N LEU A 191 9.89 4.70 -4.83
CA LEU A 191 10.64 4.92 -6.06
C LEU A 191 9.75 5.14 -7.26
N THR A 192 8.67 4.34 -7.35
CA THR A 192 7.84 4.27 -8.55
C THR A 192 6.37 4.14 -8.18
N ARG A 193 5.54 4.91 -8.86
CA ARG A 193 4.08 4.87 -8.77
C ARG A 193 3.47 4.65 -10.14
N GLY A 194 2.47 3.75 -10.22
CA GLY A 194 1.88 3.29 -11.49
C GLY A 194 2.49 1.98 -11.99
N CYS A 195 1.70 1.18 -12.74
CA CYS A 195 2.13 -0.12 -13.24
C CYS A 195 1.39 -0.48 -14.53
N PRO A 196 2.12 -0.78 -15.64
CA PRO A 196 1.51 -0.99 -16.96
C PRO A 196 0.84 -2.36 -17.12
N PHE A 197 1.05 -3.29 -16.19
CA PHE A 197 0.61 -4.68 -16.36
C PHE A 197 -0.87 -4.88 -16.06
N ALA A 198 -1.46 -4.07 -15.20
CA ALA A 198 -2.90 -4.10 -14.90
C ALA A 198 -3.44 -5.50 -14.58
N CYS A 199 -2.68 -6.25 -13.74
CA CYS A 199 -3.07 -7.59 -13.31
C CYS A 199 -4.48 -7.59 -12.72
N ALA A 200 -5.29 -8.60 -13.03
CA ALA A 200 -6.72 -8.62 -12.75
C ALA A 200 -7.07 -8.57 -11.24
N PHE A 201 -6.17 -9.01 -10.38
CA PHE A 201 -6.31 -8.99 -8.92
C PHE A 201 -5.69 -7.75 -8.26
N CYS A 202 -4.93 -6.92 -8.99
CA CYS A 202 -4.11 -5.86 -8.43
C CYS A 202 -4.76 -4.47 -8.63
N GLN A 203 -4.77 -3.67 -7.59
CA GLN A 203 -5.38 -2.34 -7.58
C GLN A 203 -4.42 -1.22 -8.06
N ILE A 204 -3.11 -1.47 -8.10
CA ILE A 204 -2.07 -0.44 -8.35
C ILE A 204 -2.33 0.38 -9.62
N SER A 205 -2.63 -0.30 -10.75
CA SER A 205 -2.89 0.36 -12.03
C SER A 205 -4.19 1.17 -12.06
N LYS A 206 -5.11 0.89 -11.14
CA LYS A 206 -6.36 1.64 -10.97
C LYS A 206 -6.17 2.86 -10.09
N LEU A 207 -5.36 2.75 -9.04
CA LEU A 207 -5.06 3.84 -8.11
C LEU A 207 -4.11 4.88 -8.72
N HIS A 208 -3.08 4.41 -9.44
CA HIS A 208 -1.95 5.22 -9.87
C HIS A 208 -1.75 5.24 -11.39
N ASN A 209 -2.72 4.72 -12.14
CA ASN A 209 -2.76 4.45 -13.58
C ASN A 209 -1.65 3.52 -14.10
N THR A 210 -1.63 3.32 -15.42
CA THR A 210 -0.74 2.34 -16.07
C THR A 210 0.61 2.91 -16.49
N ARG A 211 0.79 4.25 -16.45
CA ARG A 211 2.07 4.89 -16.79
C ARG A 211 2.93 5.01 -15.54
N PRO A 212 4.09 4.36 -15.48
CA PRO A 212 4.99 4.48 -14.34
C PRO A 212 5.57 5.90 -14.26
N ARG A 213 5.68 6.41 -13.05
CA ARG A 213 6.36 7.67 -12.70
C ARG A 213 7.40 7.35 -11.66
N HIS A 214 8.60 7.83 -11.86
CA HIS A 214 9.73 7.51 -11.01
C HIS A 214 10.18 8.74 -10.23
N ARG A 215 10.53 8.54 -8.98
CA ARG A 215 11.29 9.54 -8.21
C ARG A 215 12.71 9.58 -8.77
N SER A 216 13.25 10.77 -9.00
CA SER A 216 14.61 10.90 -9.53
C SER A 216 15.67 10.38 -8.54
N PRO A 217 16.82 9.90 -9.00
CA PRO A 217 17.91 9.47 -8.13
C PRO A 217 18.30 10.53 -7.10
N GLU A 218 18.41 11.80 -7.51
CA GLU A 218 18.78 12.91 -6.63
C GLU A 218 17.75 13.14 -5.52
N SER A 219 16.45 12.95 -5.82
CA SER A 219 15.40 13.02 -4.82
C SER A 219 15.48 11.85 -3.83
N VAL A 220 15.77 10.64 -4.32
CA VAL A 220 15.98 9.47 -3.46
C VAL A 220 17.19 9.69 -2.56
N TRP A 221 18.32 10.09 -3.10
CA TRP A 221 19.56 10.34 -2.37
C TRP A 221 19.39 11.41 -1.30
N ARG A 222 18.72 12.51 -1.61
CA ARG A 222 18.40 13.57 -0.64
C ARG A 222 17.59 13.01 0.55
N ASN A 223 16.61 12.16 0.31
CA ASN A 223 15.83 11.54 1.38
C ASN A 223 16.64 10.50 2.17
N MET A 224 17.54 9.75 1.52
CA MET A 224 18.50 8.88 2.23
C MET A 224 19.43 9.67 3.13
N GLU A 225 19.87 10.85 2.72
CA GLU A 225 20.65 11.76 3.56
C GLU A 225 19.87 12.22 4.81
N VAL A 226 18.58 12.53 4.67
CA VAL A 226 17.70 12.84 5.80
C VAL A 226 17.66 11.65 6.77
N MET A 227 17.46 10.44 6.27
CA MET A 227 17.48 9.21 7.06
C MET A 227 18.82 9.03 7.78
N ARG A 228 19.93 9.19 7.07
CA ARG A 228 21.27 9.07 7.63
C ARG A 228 21.52 10.05 8.77
N LYS A 229 21.14 11.33 8.59
CA LYS A 229 21.23 12.36 9.64
C LYS A 229 20.39 12.02 10.88
N ALA A 230 19.28 11.30 10.69
CA ALA A 230 18.41 10.78 11.76
C ALA A 230 18.92 9.46 12.37
N GLY A 231 20.13 9.01 12.01
CA GLY A 231 20.71 7.75 12.52
C GLY A 231 20.09 6.48 11.92
N ARG A 232 19.35 6.60 10.81
CA ARG A 232 18.75 5.45 10.11
C ARG A 232 19.70 4.94 9.05
N THR A 233 20.05 3.66 9.15
CA THR A 233 21.04 3.01 8.26
C THR A 233 20.44 1.88 7.44
N ASP A 234 19.12 1.62 7.52
CA ASP A 234 18.39 0.59 6.80
C ASP A 234 17.52 1.27 5.73
N TYR A 235 17.94 1.17 4.47
CA TYR A 235 17.28 1.83 3.33
C TYR A 235 16.48 0.81 2.53
N ARG A 236 15.15 0.99 2.53
CA ARG A 236 14.21 0.16 1.78
C ARG A 236 13.38 1.02 0.85
N PHE A 237 12.97 0.43 -0.24
CA PHE A 237 12.24 1.12 -1.29
C PHE A 237 10.86 0.50 -1.49
N ILE A 238 9.90 1.34 -1.89
CA ILE A 238 8.55 0.94 -2.26
C ILE A 238 8.39 1.13 -3.75
N THR A 239 8.04 0.06 -4.46
CA THR A 239 7.83 0.08 -5.90
C THR A 239 7.02 -1.15 -6.32
N PRO A 240 6.14 -1.05 -7.33
CA PRO A 240 5.42 -2.21 -7.86
C PRO A 240 6.34 -3.25 -8.52
N ASN A 241 7.52 -2.83 -8.98
CA ASN A 241 8.52 -3.67 -9.63
C ASN A 241 9.88 -2.97 -9.54
N ALA A 242 10.76 -3.49 -8.71
CA ALA A 242 12.05 -2.85 -8.46
C ALA A 242 12.92 -2.72 -9.72
N PHE A 243 13.02 -3.81 -10.50
CA PHE A 243 13.84 -3.82 -11.71
C PHE A 243 13.25 -2.97 -12.86
N GLY A 244 11.99 -2.55 -12.74
CA GLY A 244 11.36 -1.60 -13.66
C GLY A 244 11.66 -0.13 -13.35
N TYR A 245 12.53 0.20 -12.40
CA TYR A 245 12.89 1.58 -12.11
C TYR A 245 13.54 2.27 -13.31
N GLY A 246 13.14 3.50 -13.58
CA GLY A 246 13.66 4.28 -14.71
C GLY A 246 13.17 3.82 -16.09
N SER A 247 12.31 2.80 -16.16
CA SER A 247 11.69 2.36 -17.40
C SER A 247 10.67 3.40 -17.90
N PRO A 248 10.70 3.80 -19.19
CA PRO A 248 9.77 4.78 -19.72
C PRO A 248 8.33 4.25 -19.85
N ASP A 249 8.18 2.93 -20.01
CA ASP A 249 6.91 2.25 -20.20
C ASP A 249 6.59 1.20 -19.11
N GLY A 250 7.53 0.95 -18.19
CA GLY A 250 7.47 -0.05 -17.13
C GLY A 250 7.62 -1.50 -17.60
N ARG A 251 7.88 -1.72 -18.90
CA ARG A 251 8.03 -3.04 -19.52
C ARG A 251 9.47 -3.31 -19.93
N GLN A 252 10.10 -2.33 -20.56
CA GLN A 252 11.52 -2.43 -20.93
C GLN A 252 12.37 -2.09 -19.72
N LEU A 253 13.41 -2.86 -19.47
CA LEU A 253 14.37 -2.56 -18.41
C LEU A 253 15.22 -1.35 -18.79
N ASN A 254 15.63 -0.59 -17.78
CA ASN A 254 16.64 0.45 -17.90
C ASN A 254 17.77 0.19 -16.89
N PRO A 255 18.72 -0.73 -17.21
CA PRO A 255 19.79 -1.09 -16.29
C PRO A 255 20.63 0.10 -15.84
N GLU A 256 20.86 1.08 -16.74
CA GLU A 256 21.66 2.25 -16.42
C GLU A 256 20.98 3.15 -15.36
N ALA A 257 19.66 3.33 -15.43
CA ALA A 257 18.94 4.06 -14.40
C ALA A 257 18.99 3.34 -13.03
N VAL A 258 18.90 2.01 -13.02
CA VAL A 258 19.03 1.21 -11.79
C VAL A 258 20.45 1.32 -11.24
N ARG A 259 21.46 1.20 -12.09
CA ARG A 259 22.88 1.35 -11.72
C ARG A 259 23.13 2.71 -11.10
N THR A 260 22.69 3.79 -11.75
CA THR A 260 22.83 5.16 -11.25
C THR A 260 22.19 5.31 -9.89
N LEU A 261 20.94 4.85 -9.72
CA LEU A 261 20.23 4.91 -8.45
C LEU A 261 21.01 4.20 -7.32
N LEU A 262 21.39 2.94 -7.58
CA LEU A 262 22.02 2.09 -6.56
C LEU A 262 23.46 2.51 -6.23
N HIS A 263 24.22 2.96 -7.21
CA HIS A 263 25.57 3.50 -7.00
C HIS A 263 25.55 4.68 -6.03
N GLY A 264 24.79 5.75 -6.33
CA GLY A 264 24.70 6.89 -5.43
C GLY A 264 24.04 6.57 -4.08
N ALA A 265 23.09 5.61 -4.05
CA ALA A 265 22.55 5.11 -2.81
C ALA A 265 23.65 4.44 -1.93
N ARG A 266 24.56 3.67 -2.55
CA ARG A 266 25.67 3.04 -1.84
C ARG A 266 26.69 4.05 -1.33
N GLU A 267 26.97 5.11 -2.09
CA GLU A 267 27.83 6.21 -1.65
C GLU A 267 27.28 6.89 -0.38
N ILE A 268 25.97 7.14 -0.32
CA ILE A 268 25.32 7.75 0.85
C ILE A 268 25.26 6.78 2.03
N ALA A 269 24.93 5.53 1.78
CA ALA A 269 24.84 4.51 2.82
C ALA A 269 26.20 4.17 3.45
N GLY A 270 27.29 4.33 2.68
CA GLY A 270 28.63 3.94 3.10
C GLY A 270 28.75 2.44 3.34
N THR A 271 29.74 2.01 4.09
CA THR A 271 29.99 0.59 4.43
C THR A 271 28.99 0.05 5.44
N GLU A 272 28.50 0.88 6.35
CA GLU A 272 27.64 0.49 7.47
C GLU A 272 26.14 0.47 7.09
N GLY A 273 25.75 1.17 6.04
CA GLY A 273 24.36 1.27 5.62
C GLY A 273 23.89 0.04 4.84
N ARG A 274 22.67 -0.40 5.13
CA ARG A 274 22.04 -1.55 4.49
C ARG A 274 21.02 -1.07 3.46
N ILE A 275 21.18 -1.50 2.22
CA ILE A 275 20.28 -1.18 1.11
C ILE A 275 19.57 -2.46 0.70
N TYR A 276 18.24 -2.40 0.57
CA TYR A 276 17.40 -3.52 0.11
C TYR A 276 16.61 -3.10 -1.11
N PHE A 277 16.83 -3.80 -2.23
CA PHE A 277 16.22 -3.51 -3.52
C PHE A 277 15.69 -4.81 -4.16
N GLY A 278 14.40 -4.86 -4.51
CA GLY A 278 13.77 -6.10 -5.01
C GLY A 278 13.48 -7.14 -3.93
N SER A 279 13.45 -6.71 -2.65
CA SER A 279 12.96 -7.48 -1.52
C SER A 279 11.99 -6.64 -0.71
N PHE A 280 11.15 -7.26 0.13
CA PHE A 280 10.07 -6.58 0.85
C PHE A 280 10.49 -5.18 1.39
N PRO A 281 9.71 -4.12 1.13
CA PRO A 281 8.35 -4.06 0.58
C PRO A 281 8.28 -3.83 -0.95
N SER A 282 9.27 -4.23 -1.69
CA SER A 282 9.21 -4.25 -3.14
C SER A 282 9.38 -5.68 -3.67
N GLU A 283 8.90 -5.91 -4.88
CA GLU A 283 8.99 -7.19 -5.57
C GLU A 283 9.67 -6.97 -6.92
N VAL A 284 10.04 -8.06 -7.56
CA VAL A 284 10.53 -8.09 -8.93
C VAL A 284 9.61 -8.96 -9.78
N ARG A 285 9.32 -8.54 -10.97
CA ARG A 285 8.60 -9.36 -11.94
C ARG A 285 9.54 -10.45 -12.50
N PRO A 286 9.07 -11.70 -12.62
CA PRO A 286 9.93 -12.80 -13.08
C PRO A 286 10.65 -12.53 -14.40
N GLU A 287 9.93 -11.99 -15.40
CA GLU A 287 10.47 -11.69 -16.73
C GLU A 287 11.55 -10.59 -16.73
N HIS A 288 11.69 -9.86 -15.64
CA HIS A 288 12.71 -8.81 -15.48
C HIS A 288 13.99 -9.30 -14.78
N VAL A 289 13.99 -10.55 -14.28
CA VAL A 289 15.16 -11.13 -13.62
C VAL A 289 16.15 -11.67 -14.66
N ASN A 290 17.36 -11.14 -14.64
CA ASN A 290 18.49 -11.62 -15.43
C ASN A 290 19.79 -11.43 -14.64
N ASP A 291 20.90 -11.99 -15.14
CA ASP A 291 22.19 -11.96 -14.43
C ASP A 291 22.72 -10.52 -14.25
N GLU A 292 22.51 -9.63 -15.21
CA GLU A 292 22.96 -8.24 -15.12
C GLU A 292 22.26 -7.51 -13.95
N MET A 293 20.93 -7.64 -13.84
CA MET A 293 20.16 -7.00 -12.78
C MET A 293 20.48 -7.60 -11.41
N VAL A 294 20.67 -8.91 -11.32
CA VAL A 294 21.05 -9.57 -10.07
C VAL A 294 22.48 -9.17 -9.65
N ALA A 295 23.41 -9.06 -10.59
CA ALA A 295 24.78 -8.60 -10.33
C ALA A 295 24.80 -7.17 -9.74
N MET A 296 23.96 -6.25 -10.26
CA MET A 296 23.84 -4.90 -9.68
C MET A 296 23.33 -4.92 -8.24
N VAL A 297 22.37 -5.80 -7.92
CA VAL A 297 21.90 -5.96 -6.53
C VAL A 297 23.03 -6.45 -5.63
N LEU A 298 23.82 -7.41 -6.08
CA LEU A 298 24.96 -7.94 -5.33
C LEU A 298 26.09 -6.91 -5.15
N GLU A 299 26.28 -6.04 -6.12
CA GLU A 299 27.33 -5.01 -6.11
C GLU A 299 26.96 -3.85 -5.14
N TYR A 300 25.72 -3.38 -5.17
CA TYR A 300 25.33 -2.14 -4.48
C TYR A 300 24.43 -2.34 -3.26
N ALA A 301 23.67 -3.44 -3.21
CA ALA A 301 22.72 -3.68 -2.13
C ALA A 301 23.22 -4.71 -1.10
N THR A 302 22.47 -4.85 0.00
CA THR A 302 22.79 -5.77 1.10
C THR A 302 21.81 -6.95 1.13
N ASN A 303 21.20 -7.22 0.00
CA ASN A 303 20.21 -8.28 -0.13
C ASN A 303 20.76 -9.66 0.17
N THR A 304 19.98 -10.44 0.90
CA THR A 304 20.18 -11.90 1.02
C THR A 304 19.14 -12.68 0.22
N ASN A 305 18.14 -11.99 -0.30
CA ASN A 305 17.07 -12.57 -1.09
C ASN A 305 16.51 -11.56 -2.10
N LEU A 306 15.81 -12.08 -3.11
CA LEU A 306 14.88 -11.33 -3.95
C LEU A 306 13.49 -11.95 -3.85
N VAL A 307 12.45 -11.12 -4.01
CA VAL A 307 11.04 -11.53 -4.01
C VAL A 307 10.51 -11.44 -5.43
N ILE A 308 9.99 -12.55 -5.96
CA ILE A 308 9.38 -12.61 -7.28
C ILE A 308 7.94 -13.11 -7.20
N GLY A 309 7.04 -12.45 -7.93
CA GLY A 309 5.63 -12.81 -7.95
C GLY A 309 5.30 -13.80 -9.07
N ALA A 310 5.40 -15.11 -8.84
CA ALA A 310 4.94 -16.14 -9.79
C ALA A 310 3.42 -16.21 -9.88
N GLN A 311 2.75 -16.19 -8.74
CA GLN A 311 1.31 -16.16 -8.51
C GLN A 311 0.58 -17.47 -8.79
N SER A 312 0.94 -18.25 -9.83
CA SER A 312 0.36 -19.55 -10.19
C SER A 312 1.37 -20.40 -10.95
N GLY A 313 1.24 -21.71 -10.88
CA GLY A 313 1.96 -22.68 -11.72
C GLY A 313 1.24 -23.03 -13.02
N SER A 314 0.17 -22.32 -13.36
CA SER A 314 -0.60 -22.50 -14.59
C SER A 314 -0.52 -21.29 -15.51
N ASP A 315 0.03 -21.47 -16.71
CA ASP A 315 0.05 -20.42 -17.73
C ASP A 315 -1.36 -19.97 -18.13
N ARG A 316 -2.35 -20.86 -18.04
CA ARG A 316 -3.76 -20.52 -18.27
C ARG A 316 -4.25 -19.52 -17.24
N VAL A 317 -3.99 -19.76 -15.96
CA VAL A 317 -4.36 -18.87 -14.85
C VAL A 317 -3.60 -17.55 -14.94
N LEU A 318 -2.31 -17.57 -15.26
CA LEU A 318 -1.51 -16.37 -15.46
C LEU A 318 -2.09 -15.49 -16.58
N ARG A 319 -2.55 -16.09 -17.69
CA ARG A 319 -3.25 -15.33 -18.76
C ARG A 319 -4.59 -14.76 -18.30
N LEU A 320 -5.41 -15.51 -17.55
CA LEU A 320 -6.66 -15.00 -16.96
C LEU A 320 -6.41 -13.80 -16.05
N CYS A 321 -5.34 -13.86 -15.27
CA CYS A 321 -4.92 -12.79 -14.37
C CYS A 321 -4.23 -11.61 -15.09
N HIS A 322 -4.06 -11.64 -16.41
CA HIS A 322 -3.28 -10.65 -17.17
C HIS A 322 -1.88 -10.43 -16.59
N ARG A 323 -1.22 -11.53 -16.17
CA ARG A 323 0.06 -11.42 -15.46
C ARG A 323 1.20 -11.03 -16.38
N GLY A 324 1.16 -11.45 -17.66
CA GLY A 324 2.11 -11.06 -18.71
C GLY A 324 3.46 -11.76 -18.66
N HIS A 325 3.65 -12.73 -17.76
CA HIS A 325 4.78 -13.67 -17.75
C HIS A 325 4.24 -15.11 -17.73
N THR A 326 5.12 -16.07 -17.95
CA THR A 326 4.88 -17.50 -17.99
C THR A 326 5.47 -18.22 -16.77
N VAL A 327 5.03 -19.44 -16.52
CA VAL A 327 5.60 -20.33 -15.50
C VAL A 327 7.10 -20.55 -15.75
N ASP A 328 7.49 -20.71 -17.01
CA ASP A 328 8.90 -20.91 -17.39
C ASP A 328 9.77 -19.68 -17.10
N GLU A 329 9.25 -18.46 -17.29
CA GLU A 329 9.96 -17.23 -16.90
C GLU A 329 10.12 -17.15 -15.38
N ALA A 330 9.12 -17.54 -14.60
CA ALA A 330 9.24 -17.60 -13.14
C ALA A 330 10.25 -18.64 -12.68
N ARG A 331 10.30 -19.81 -13.33
CA ARG A 331 11.31 -20.86 -13.11
C ARG A 331 12.72 -20.33 -13.37
N ARG A 332 12.94 -19.72 -14.54
CA ARG A 332 14.25 -19.16 -14.92
C ARG A 332 14.67 -18.05 -13.96
N ALA A 333 13.73 -17.20 -13.52
CA ALA A 333 14.00 -16.16 -12.55
C ALA A 333 14.49 -16.72 -11.20
N ALA A 334 13.80 -17.71 -10.66
CA ALA A 334 14.20 -18.37 -9.42
C ALA A 334 15.60 -19.02 -9.56
N ALA A 335 15.82 -19.76 -10.64
CA ALA A 335 17.13 -20.37 -10.93
C ALA A 335 18.24 -19.32 -11.08
N CYS A 336 17.96 -18.18 -11.74
CA CYS A 336 18.91 -17.06 -11.86
C CYS A 336 19.29 -16.49 -10.51
N ILE A 337 18.32 -16.22 -9.64
CA ILE A 337 18.55 -15.69 -8.28
C ILE A 337 19.41 -16.66 -7.46
N LEU A 338 19.05 -17.94 -7.47
CA LEU A 338 19.72 -18.98 -6.69
C LEU A 338 21.16 -19.22 -7.13
N ARG A 339 21.42 -19.32 -8.45
CA ARG A 339 22.80 -19.54 -8.96
C ARG A 339 23.72 -18.36 -8.69
N ASN A 340 23.16 -17.14 -8.48
CA ASN A 340 23.92 -15.97 -8.09
C ASN A 340 24.07 -15.84 -6.55
N GLY A 341 23.70 -16.85 -5.78
CA GLY A 341 23.92 -16.92 -4.33
C GLY A 341 22.89 -16.20 -3.46
N LEU A 342 21.81 -15.67 -4.05
CA LEU A 342 20.69 -15.09 -3.31
C LEU A 342 19.60 -16.14 -3.08
N LYS A 343 18.78 -15.96 -2.04
CA LYS A 343 17.56 -16.75 -1.83
C LYS A 343 16.44 -16.22 -2.74
N ALA A 344 15.73 -17.11 -3.42
CA ALA A 344 14.51 -16.77 -4.16
C ALA A 344 13.30 -16.96 -3.25
N ASN A 345 12.59 -15.87 -2.91
CA ASN A 345 11.27 -15.92 -2.30
C ASN A 345 10.23 -15.76 -3.41
N VAL A 346 9.35 -16.74 -3.56
CA VAL A 346 8.42 -16.81 -4.69
C VAL A 346 6.98 -16.75 -4.19
N ASP A 347 6.24 -15.72 -4.62
CA ASP A 347 4.88 -15.47 -4.17
C ASP A 347 3.87 -16.23 -5.03
N PHE A 348 2.89 -16.87 -4.36
CA PHE A 348 1.76 -17.56 -4.95
C PHE A 348 0.44 -17.08 -4.33
N ILE A 349 -0.62 -17.05 -5.15
CA ILE A 349 -1.97 -16.68 -4.74
C ILE A 349 -2.89 -17.88 -5.00
N PHE A 350 -3.52 -18.41 -3.97
CA PHE A 350 -4.50 -19.49 -4.07
C PHE A 350 -5.92 -18.97 -4.25
N GLY A 351 -6.75 -19.75 -4.94
CA GLY A 351 -8.15 -19.46 -5.17
C GLY A 351 -8.35 -18.31 -6.16
N LEU A 352 -7.48 -18.16 -7.13
CA LEU A 352 -7.64 -17.18 -8.22
C LEU A 352 -8.88 -17.52 -9.06
N PRO A 353 -9.68 -16.51 -9.48
CA PRO A 353 -10.87 -16.73 -10.27
C PRO A 353 -10.62 -17.53 -11.55
N GLY A 354 -11.44 -18.58 -11.77
CA GLY A 354 -11.36 -19.47 -12.92
C GLY A 354 -10.28 -20.54 -12.83
N GLU A 355 -9.62 -20.70 -11.68
CA GLU A 355 -8.69 -21.80 -11.40
C GLU A 355 -9.45 -23.14 -11.35
N THR A 356 -8.91 -24.17 -11.97
CA THR A 356 -9.42 -25.56 -11.95
C THR A 356 -8.53 -26.43 -11.07
N GLU A 357 -8.99 -27.65 -10.75
CA GLU A 357 -8.18 -28.64 -10.01
C GLU A 357 -6.86 -28.94 -10.73
N ALA A 358 -6.89 -29.06 -12.07
CA ALA A 358 -5.67 -29.27 -12.85
C ALA A 358 -4.66 -28.10 -12.74
N ASP A 359 -5.14 -26.86 -12.64
CA ASP A 359 -4.28 -25.68 -12.43
C ASP A 359 -3.68 -25.68 -11.03
N GLN A 360 -4.42 -26.15 -10.04
CA GLN A 360 -3.95 -26.25 -8.66
C GLN A 360 -2.88 -27.33 -8.51
N GLU A 361 -3.06 -28.50 -9.14
CA GLU A 361 -2.01 -29.54 -9.20
C GLU A 361 -0.77 -29.00 -9.91
N ALA A 362 -0.91 -28.33 -11.05
CA ALA A 362 0.21 -27.71 -11.74
C ALA A 362 0.92 -26.66 -10.87
N THR A 363 0.17 -25.93 -10.03
CA THR A 363 0.74 -24.96 -9.09
C THR A 363 1.50 -25.66 -7.97
N LEU A 364 0.98 -26.76 -7.41
CA LEU A 364 1.68 -27.57 -6.40
C LEU A 364 2.96 -28.19 -6.98
N ASP A 365 2.89 -28.79 -8.16
CA ASP A 365 4.05 -29.37 -8.84
C ASP A 365 5.14 -28.31 -9.06
N PHE A 366 4.75 -27.12 -9.50
CA PHE A 366 5.69 -26.02 -9.69
C PHE A 366 6.29 -25.51 -8.36
N MET A 367 5.51 -25.44 -7.29
CA MET A 367 6.02 -25.10 -5.97
C MET A 367 7.05 -26.13 -5.49
N ASP A 368 6.78 -27.43 -5.70
CA ASP A 368 7.71 -28.51 -5.33
C ASP A 368 9.00 -28.45 -6.13
N GLU A 369 8.91 -28.17 -7.43
CA GLU A 369 10.08 -27.94 -8.29
C GLU A 369 10.93 -26.76 -7.75
N LEU A 370 10.31 -25.63 -7.43
CA LEU A 370 11.01 -24.46 -6.90
C LEU A 370 11.67 -24.74 -5.54
N VAL A 371 10.99 -25.50 -4.67
CA VAL A 371 11.55 -25.91 -3.37
C VAL A 371 12.74 -26.84 -3.57
N ALA A 372 12.66 -27.79 -4.52
CA ALA A 372 13.78 -28.67 -4.87
C ALA A 372 14.99 -27.89 -5.40
N LEU A 373 14.77 -26.75 -6.08
CA LEU A 373 15.83 -25.83 -6.50
C LEU A 373 16.42 -25.01 -5.34
N GLY A 374 15.77 -24.99 -4.17
CA GLY A 374 16.20 -24.21 -2.99
C GLY A 374 15.47 -22.88 -2.80
N ALA A 375 14.41 -22.62 -3.56
CA ALA A 375 13.56 -21.45 -3.37
C ALA A 375 12.66 -21.60 -2.13
N ARG A 376 12.16 -20.47 -1.63
CA ARG A 376 11.19 -20.40 -0.55
C ARG A 376 9.87 -19.84 -1.05
N ILE A 377 8.78 -20.49 -0.71
CA ILE A 377 7.44 -20.15 -1.18
C ILE A 377 6.76 -19.21 -0.18
N HIS A 378 6.21 -18.10 -0.68
CA HIS A 378 5.35 -17.20 0.10
C HIS A 378 3.93 -17.29 -0.45
N THR A 379 2.97 -17.59 0.41
CA THR A 379 1.62 -17.96 0.00
C THR A 379 0.59 -16.95 0.45
N HIS A 380 -0.35 -16.66 -0.46
CA HIS A 380 -1.46 -15.75 -0.28
C HIS A 380 -2.78 -16.41 -0.70
N THR A 381 -3.91 -15.85 -0.23
CA THR A 381 -5.24 -16.17 -0.75
C THR A 381 -5.77 -14.97 -1.52
N PHE A 382 -6.47 -15.22 -2.64
CA PHE A 382 -7.07 -14.18 -3.45
C PHE A 382 -8.11 -13.38 -2.66
N LEU A 383 -7.98 -12.05 -2.72
CA LEU A 383 -8.92 -11.09 -2.15
C LEU A 383 -9.67 -10.36 -3.28
N PRO A 384 -11.03 -10.34 -3.27
CA PRO A 384 -11.83 -9.60 -4.27
C PRO A 384 -11.81 -8.10 -3.99
N ILE A 385 -10.65 -7.48 -4.17
CA ILE A 385 -10.41 -6.07 -3.84
C ILE A 385 -11.22 -5.15 -4.77
N PRO A 386 -11.92 -4.13 -4.25
CA PRO A 386 -12.66 -3.16 -5.06
C PRO A 386 -11.83 -2.52 -6.18
N GLN A 387 -12.47 -2.12 -7.28
CA GLN A 387 -11.88 -1.57 -8.51
C GLN A 387 -10.98 -2.53 -9.32
N THR A 388 -10.62 -3.70 -8.81
CA THR A 388 -9.91 -4.70 -9.61
C THR A 388 -10.86 -5.36 -10.61
N ARG A 389 -10.31 -6.01 -11.65
CA ARG A 389 -11.14 -6.79 -12.59
C ARG A 389 -11.87 -7.95 -11.92
N PHE A 390 -11.27 -8.48 -10.85
CA PHE A 390 -11.80 -9.59 -10.07
C PHE A 390 -12.59 -9.15 -8.82
N ALA A 391 -12.92 -7.86 -8.70
CA ALA A 391 -13.66 -7.33 -7.55
C ALA A 391 -15.00 -8.03 -7.28
N HIS A 392 -15.68 -8.49 -8.34
CA HIS A 392 -16.98 -9.17 -8.25
C HIS A 392 -16.90 -10.70 -8.32
N CYS A 393 -15.69 -11.26 -8.35
CA CYS A 393 -15.50 -12.69 -8.30
C CYS A 393 -15.76 -13.24 -6.87
N PRO A 394 -16.03 -14.54 -6.72
CA PRO A 394 -16.08 -15.19 -5.42
C PRO A 394 -14.78 -14.97 -4.63
N PRO A 395 -14.83 -14.98 -3.29
CA PRO A 395 -13.63 -14.91 -2.46
C PRO A 395 -12.71 -16.11 -2.72
N GLY A 396 -11.42 -15.90 -2.62
CA GLY A 396 -10.45 -16.99 -2.73
C GLY A 396 -10.67 -18.04 -1.65
N GLN A 397 -10.58 -19.29 -2.05
CA GLN A 397 -10.67 -20.45 -1.16
C GLN A 397 -9.49 -21.36 -1.40
N ILE A 398 -8.97 -21.94 -0.32
CA ILE A 398 -7.87 -22.89 -0.38
C ILE A 398 -8.46 -24.30 -0.35
N THR A 399 -8.18 -25.07 -1.39
CA THR A 399 -8.73 -26.43 -1.48
C THR A 399 -8.10 -27.38 -0.44
N PRO A 400 -8.79 -28.46 -0.04
CA PRO A 400 -8.25 -29.45 0.89
C PRO A 400 -6.89 -30.01 0.44
N ARG A 401 -6.69 -30.18 -0.85
CA ARG A 401 -5.44 -30.66 -1.45
C ARG A 401 -4.26 -29.72 -1.18
N ILE A 402 -4.47 -28.40 -1.41
CA ILE A 402 -3.44 -27.39 -1.12
C ILE A 402 -3.19 -27.28 0.38
N LEU A 403 -4.25 -27.31 1.21
CA LEU A 403 -4.12 -27.27 2.66
C LEU A 403 -3.32 -28.47 3.19
N GLU A 404 -3.57 -29.68 2.69
CA GLU A 404 -2.82 -30.87 3.02
C GLU A 404 -1.32 -30.67 2.72
N ALA A 405 -0.97 -30.24 1.49
CA ALA A 405 0.40 -30.01 1.10
C ALA A 405 1.10 -28.95 1.97
N LEU A 406 0.41 -27.85 2.27
CA LEU A 406 0.92 -26.80 3.16
C LEU A 406 1.17 -27.34 4.58
N HIS A 407 0.23 -28.10 5.15
CA HIS A 407 0.29 -28.53 6.54
C HIS A 407 1.24 -29.71 6.78
N THR A 408 1.33 -30.64 5.81
CA THR A 408 2.07 -31.88 6.02
C THR A 408 3.53 -31.78 5.58
N ARG A 409 3.87 -30.93 4.59
CA ARG A 409 5.23 -30.91 4.03
C ARG A 409 5.83 -29.51 3.85
N LEU A 410 5.13 -28.57 3.23
CA LEU A 410 5.73 -27.29 2.84
C LEU A 410 6.03 -26.35 4.01
N VAL A 411 5.09 -26.19 4.95
CA VAL A 411 5.30 -25.35 6.12
C VAL A 411 6.17 -26.03 7.17
N PRO A 412 5.96 -27.33 7.53
CA PRO A 412 6.81 -28.00 8.50
C PRO A 412 8.28 -28.09 8.08
N SER A 413 8.56 -28.17 6.78
CA SER A 413 9.94 -28.14 6.26
C SER A 413 10.58 -26.74 6.26
N GLY A 414 9.79 -25.68 6.52
CA GLY A 414 10.22 -24.28 6.39
C GLY A 414 10.30 -23.78 4.94
N ALA A 415 9.86 -24.61 3.98
CA ALA A 415 9.88 -24.26 2.55
C ALA A 415 8.78 -23.24 2.17
N ALA A 416 7.66 -23.20 2.93
CA ALA A 416 6.60 -22.23 2.69
C ALA A 416 6.23 -21.46 3.96
N TYR A 417 5.74 -20.23 3.75
CA TYR A 417 5.20 -19.34 4.79
C TYR A 417 4.16 -18.40 4.18
N GLY A 418 3.35 -17.73 4.99
CA GLY A 418 2.38 -16.73 4.52
C GLY A 418 1.15 -16.65 5.42
N ASN A 419 0.29 -15.66 5.13
CA ASN A 419 -0.92 -15.37 5.91
C ASN A 419 -2.19 -15.85 5.19
N TRP A 420 -2.13 -16.93 4.43
CA TRP A 420 -3.22 -17.39 3.57
C TRP A 420 -4.52 -17.65 4.34
N ARG A 421 -4.44 -18.18 5.60
CA ARG A 421 -5.64 -18.46 6.42
C ARG A 421 -6.39 -17.19 6.82
N GLU A 422 -5.66 -16.20 7.29
CA GLU A 422 -6.21 -14.89 7.65
C GLU A 422 -6.80 -14.21 6.42
N GLN A 423 -6.11 -14.32 5.28
CA GLN A 423 -6.56 -13.76 4.01
C GLN A 423 -7.81 -14.46 3.47
N GLU A 424 -8.00 -15.75 3.68
CA GLU A 424 -9.24 -16.46 3.31
C GLU A 424 -10.45 -15.92 4.09
N VAL A 425 -10.30 -15.69 5.40
CA VAL A 425 -11.33 -15.06 6.24
C VAL A 425 -11.62 -13.63 5.75
N LEU A 426 -10.57 -12.85 5.48
CA LEU A 426 -10.71 -11.50 4.98
C LEU A 426 -11.35 -11.45 3.58
N ALA A 427 -11.05 -12.40 2.71
CA ALA A 427 -11.67 -12.52 1.40
C ALA A 427 -13.19 -12.69 1.51
N ALA A 428 -13.63 -13.55 2.41
CA ALA A 428 -15.06 -13.76 2.69
C ALA A 428 -15.72 -12.50 3.25
N GLN A 429 -15.08 -11.80 4.18
CA GLN A 429 -15.59 -10.54 4.76
C GLN A 429 -15.71 -9.42 3.72
N ILE A 430 -14.70 -9.26 2.83
CA ILE A 430 -14.74 -8.28 1.75
C ILE A 430 -15.86 -8.60 0.77
N ALA A 431 -16.02 -9.87 0.38
CA ALA A 431 -17.10 -10.30 -0.51
C ALA A 431 -18.48 -10.07 0.12
N GLN A 432 -18.65 -10.41 1.38
CA GLN A 432 -19.90 -10.19 2.11
C GLN A 432 -20.25 -8.70 2.20
N TYR A 433 -19.29 -7.84 2.55
CA TYR A 433 -19.51 -6.38 2.54
C TYR A 433 -19.92 -5.89 1.15
N ARG A 434 -19.22 -6.29 0.10
CA ARG A 434 -19.56 -5.95 -1.29
C ARG A 434 -21.02 -6.30 -1.63
N ASP A 435 -21.47 -7.49 -1.23
CA ASP A 435 -22.77 -8.04 -1.63
C ASP A 435 -23.93 -7.49 -0.78
N THR A 436 -23.68 -7.15 0.48
CA THR A 436 -24.72 -6.69 1.42
C THR A 436 -24.65 -5.22 1.77
N GLN A 437 -23.55 -4.53 1.44
CA GLN A 437 -23.21 -3.19 1.95
C GLN A 437 -23.21 -3.11 3.49
N THR A 438 -23.18 -4.25 4.17
CA THR A 438 -23.17 -4.39 5.61
C THR A 438 -21.88 -5.06 6.07
N LEU A 439 -21.16 -4.41 6.97
CA LEU A 439 -20.03 -5.03 7.66
C LEU A 439 -20.58 -5.91 8.80
N VAL A 440 -20.32 -7.19 8.73
CA VAL A 440 -20.70 -8.13 9.81
C VAL A 440 -19.84 -7.86 11.03
N GLN A 441 -20.47 -7.96 12.24
CA GLN A 441 -19.70 -7.97 13.47
C GLN A 441 -18.78 -9.20 13.47
N PRO A 442 -17.54 -9.10 13.96
CA PRO A 442 -16.73 -10.27 14.16
C PRO A 442 -17.49 -11.22 15.09
N LEU A 443 -17.47 -12.50 14.77
CA LEU A 443 -17.84 -13.54 15.72
C LEU A 443 -16.95 -13.36 16.96
N SER A 444 -17.60 -13.12 18.09
CA SER A 444 -17.00 -12.93 19.42
C SER A 444 -16.10 -14.09 19.81
#